data_8dffa441e8e0935c8e74346c4f1ad0ac
#
_entry.id   8dffa441e8e0935c8e74346c4f1ad0ac
#
_cell.length_a   1.000
_cell.length_b   1.000
_cell.length_c   1.000
_cell.angle_alpha   90.00
_cell.angle_beta   90.00
_cell.angle_gamma   90.00
#
_symmetry.space_group_name_H-M   'P 1'
#
loop_
_entity.id
_entity.type
_entity.pdbx_description
1 polymer ?
#
loop_
_entity_poly.entity_id
_entity_poly.type
_entity_poly.pdbx_seq_one_letter_code
_entity_poly.pdbx_strand_id
1 'polypeptide(L)'
;MSRRRIRRIDLALQGGGAHGAFTWGVLDRLLEEERIEFDAISGTSAGAMNAVVLADGLMAGGRAGAREALRRFWTRVSRAGGGALAEPFAAFFGGWTLAASPMQGYLDWLGRMFSPQQLNPLDINPLRDIVTSEVDFERVRRCDRVQLFISATHVRTGRLREFRQHELTPDVVMASACLPMLFRAVEIDGEPYWDGGYLGNPSLLPLITESPAHDLVLVQINPSCRDAVPTTSQQILDRLNEITFNSSLVKELRSIALLQQLLDEEGPDAEDTRRPLFRQIAALKLHRIDATEALADFGAASKLRTGWSFLQQLYRLGHDTADAWLARHFGQIGRRSTLDLSDYR
;
A
#
# COMPACT_ATOMS: atom_id res chain seq x y z
N MET A 1 6.50 -21.40 32.41
CA MET A 1 5.93 -20.41 31.45
C MET A 1 6.41 -20.77 30.07
N SER A 2 5.56 -21.32 29.23
CA SER A 2 5.92 -21.62 27.83
C SER A 2 6.30 -20.31 27.14
N ARG A 3 7.51 -20.23 26.59
CA ARG A 3 7.92 -19.08 25.73
C ARG A 3 6.86 -18.94 24.64
N ARG A 4 6.08 -17.85 24.65
CA ARG A 4 5.14 -17.51 23.58
C ARG A 4 5.93 -17.47 22.27
N ARG A 5 5.65 -18.39 21.34
CA ARG A 5 6.39 -18.49 20.06
C ARG A 5 6.05 -17.28 19.22
N ILE A 6 7.03 -16.41 18.99
CA ILE A 6 6.92 -15.25 18.08
C ILE A 6 6.77 -15.74 16.64
N ARG A 7 5.91 -15.10 15.90
CA ARG A 7 5.69 -15.27 14.45
C ARG A 7 6.30 -14.08 13.72
N ARG A 8 7.26 -14.34 12.89
CA ARG A 8 7.88 -13.33 12.02
C ARG A 8 7.16 -13.32 10.68
N ILE A 9 6.75 -12.16 10.24
CA ILE A 9 6.01 -11.96 8.98
C ILE A 9 6.55 -10.77 8.21
N ASP A 10 6.41 -10.84 6.90
CA ASP A 10 6.53 -9.68 6.03
C ASP A 10 5.16 -9.08 5.75
N LEU A 11 5.13 -7.77 5.50
CA LEU A 11 3.92 -7.06 5.12
C LEU A 11 4.04 -6.50 3.71
N ALA A 12 3.01 -6.70 2.91
CA ALA A 12 2.88 -6.13 1.57
C ALA A 12 1.68 -5.19 1.57
N LEU A 13 1.93 -3.85 1.58
CA LEU A 13 0.93 -2.82 1.80
C LEU A 13 0.52 -2.15 0.50
N GLN A 14 -0.71 -2.40 0.06
CA GLN A 14 -1.24 -1.84 -1.16
C GLN A 14 -1.51 -0.34 -1.05
N GLY A 15 -1.30 0.39 -2.16
CA GLY A 15 -1.68 1.78 -2.33
C GLY A 15 -3.16 1.97 -2.64
N GLY A 16 -3.71 3.13 -2.30
CA GLY A 16 -5.11 3.45 -2.56
C GLY A 16 -5.60 4.75 -1.91
N GLY A 17 -4.74 5.76 -1.78
CA GLY A 17 -5.09 7.07 -1.24
C GLY A 17 -5.65 7.00 0.18
N ALA A 18 -6.78 7.66 0.45
CA ALA A 18 -7.42 7.68 1.76
C ALA A 18 -7.81 6.29 2.29
N HIS A 19 -8.01 5.29 1.40
CA HIS A 19 -8.23 3.90 1.82
C HIS A 19 -7.02 3.32 2.57
N GLY A 20 -5.85 3.93 2.50
CA GLY A 20 -4.71 3.62 3.37
C GLY A 20 -5.00 3.77 4.87
N ALA A 21 -6.09 4.47 5.27
CA ALA A 21 -6.55 4.47 6.65
C ALA A 21 -7.13 3.12 7.09
N PHE A 22 -7.64 2.29 6.17
CA PHE A 22 -7.93 0.88 6.44
C PHE A 22 -6.65 0.14 6.82
N THR A 23 -5.58 0.31 6.02
CA THR A 23 -4.26 -0.26 6.33
C THR A 23 -3.74 0.22 7.69
N TRP A 24 -3.94 1.49 8.06
CA TRP A 24 -3.64 1.97 9.41
C TRP A 24 -4.37 1.15 10.49
N GLY A 25 -5.66 0.88 10.32
CA GLY A 25 -6.43 0.03 11.26
C GLY A 25 -5.86 -1.38 11.35
N VAL A 26 -5.52 -1.99 10.21
CA VAL A 26 -4.87 -3.30 10.15
C VAL A 26 -3.54 -3.31 10.91
N LEU A 27 -2.67 -2.34 10.64
CA LEU A 27 -1.36 -2.24 11.29
C LEU A 27 -1.50 -2.00 12.79
N ASP A 28 -2.44 -1.18 13.22
CA ASP A 28 -2.71 -0.91 14.63
C ASP A 28 -3.08 -2.21 15.37
N ARG A 29 -3.99 -3.01 14.80
CA ARG A 29 -4.39 -4.30 15.38
C ARG A 29 -3.25 -5.33 15.37
N LEU A 30 -2.45 -5.40 14.31
CA LEU A 30 -1.28 -6.29 14.26
C LEU A 30 -0.21 -5.87 15.27
N LEU A 31 -0.03 -4.58 15.52
CA LEU A 31 0.87 -4.05 16.57
C LEU A 31 0.39 -4.35 18.00
N GLU A 32 -0.91 -4.59 18.23
CA GLU A 32 -1.43 -5.06 19.51
C GLU A 32 -1.06 -6.52 19.80
N GLU A 33 -0.85 -7.34 18.78
CA GLU A 33 -0.50 -8.74 18.92
C GLU A 33 1.00 -8.91 19.18
N GLU A 34 1.38 -9.03 20.44
CA GLU A 34 2.78 -9.13 20.88
C GLU A 34 3.54 -10.34 20.32
N ARG A 35 2.82 -11.33 19.79
CA ARG A 35 3.41 -12.56 19.23
C ARG A 35 3.75 -12.44 17.74
N ILE A 36 3.51 -11.29 17.13
CA ILE A 36 3.88 -11.01 15.73
C ILE A 36 5.03 -10.00 15.72
N GLU A 37 6.05 -10.26 14.94
CA GLU A 37 7.13 -9.33 14.58
C GLU A 37 7.17 -9.14 13.06
N PHE A 38 7.49 -7.94 12.61
CA PHE A 38 7.63 -7.61 11.20
C PHE A 38 9.11 -7.65 10.83
N ASP A 39 9.47 -8.45 9.83
CA ASP A 39 10.84 -8.49 9.29
C ASP A 39 11.04 -7.45 8.18
N ALA A 40 10.09 -7.41 7.23
CA ALA A 40 10.14 -6.44 6.15
C ALA A 40 8.75 -5.93 5.76
N ILE A 41 8.71 -4.74 5.16
CA ILE A 41 7.48 -4.13 4.62
C ILE A 41 7.77 -3.62 3.20
N SER A 42 7.00 -4.11 2.23
CA SER A 42 6.90 -3.50 0.90
C SER A 42 5.65 -2.64 0.84
N GLY A 43 5.78 -1.40 0.40
CA GLY A 43 4.66 -0.48 0.35
C GLY A 43 4.65 0.39 -0.91
N THR A 44 3.45 0.74 -1.36
CA THR A 44 3.22 1.61 -2.50
C THR A 44 2.22 2.69 -2.14
N SER A 45 2.49 3.95 -2.53
CA SER A 45 1.58 5.08 -2.32
C SER A 45 1.17 5.24 -0.84
N ALA A 46 -0.10 5.15 -0.49
CA ALA A 46 -0.55 5.17 0.91
C ALA A 46 0.06 4.03 1.75
N GLY A 47 0.35 2.88 1.14
CA GLY A 47 1.09 1.78 1.77
C GLY A 47 2.52 2.17 2.11
N ALA A 48 3.21 2.91 1.23
CA ALA A 48 4.54 3.45 1.48
C ALA A 48 4.55 4.45 2.65
N MET A 49 3.55 5.33 2.73
CA MET A 49 3.38 6.27 3.84
C MET A 49 3.18 5.55 5.16
N ASN A 50 2.27 4.57 5.20
CA ASN A 50 2.07 3.74 6.39
C ASN A 50 3.36 3.03 6.81
N ALA A 51 4.14 2.50 5.85
CA ALA A 51 5.39 1.78 6.12
C ALA A 51 6.45 2.68 6.78
N VAL A 52 6.71 3.88 6.22
CA VAL A 52 7.74 4.78 6.79
C VAL A 52 7.31 5.37 8.13
N VAL A 53 6.03 5.71 8.31
CA VAL A 53 5.48 6.20 9.59
C VAL A 53 5.57 5.12 10.68
N LEU A 54 5.24 3.86 10.32
CA LEU A 54 5.36 2.72 11.23
C LEU A 54 6.81 2.49 11.65
N ALA A 55 7.75 2.46 10.71
CA ALA A 55 9.16 2.22 10.97
C ALA A 55 9.76 3.32 11.85
N ASP A 56 9.46 4.59 11.57
CA ASP A 56 9.86 5.73 12.38
C ASP A 56 9.33 5.61 13.82
N GLY A 57 8.05 5.30 13.97
CA GLY A 57 7.40 5.12 15.28
C GLY A 57 7.94 3.91 16.05
N LEU A 58 8.26 2.80 15.37
CA LEU A 58 8.91 1.62 15.98
C LEU A 58 10.25 1.98 16.59
N MET A 59 11.05 2.77 15.89
CA MET A 59 12.36 3.21 16.38
C MET A 59 12.23 4.24 17.51
N ALA A 60 11.22 5.11 17.47
CA ALA A 60 11.01 6.15 18.48
C ALA A 60 10.44 5.62 19.79
N GLY A 61 9.57 4.62 19.76
CA GLY A 61 8.84 4.17 20.96
C GLY A 61 8.28 2.74 20.88
N GLY A 62 8.88 1.88 20.03
CA GLY A 62 8.42 0.53 19.85
C GLY A 62 6.99 0.46 19.29
N ARG A 63 6.26 -0.59 19.62
CA ARG A 63 4.88 -0.81 19.13
C ARG A 63 3.93 0.35 19.48
N ALA A 64 4.00 0.86 20.69
CA ALA A 64 3.20 2.00 21.12
C ALA A 64 3.54 3.27 20.34
N GLY A 65 4.85 3.51 20.09
CA GLY A 65 5.32 4.61 19.27
C GLY A 65 4.83 4.52 17.83
N ALA A 66 4.84 3.33 17.23
CA ALA A 66 4.34 3.10 15.87
C ALA A 66 2.82 3.37 15.76
N ARG A 67 2.04 2.88 16.71
CA ARG A 67 0.59 3.13 16.76
C ARG A 67 0.26 4.61 16.88
N GLU A 68 0.97 5.33 17.76
CA GLU A 68 0.78 6.77 17.94
C GLU A 68 1.25 7.57 16.71
N ALA A 69 2.36 7.20 16.07
CA ALA A 69 2.84 7.84 14.85
C ALA A 69 1.82 7.72 13.70
N LEU A 70 1.27 6.51 13.48
CA LEU A 70 0.21 6.28 12.49
C LEU A 70 -1.04 7.12 12.78
N ARG A 71 -1.50 7.14 14.04
CA ARG A 71 -2.65 7.95 14.45
C ARG A 71 -2.41 9.44 14.19
N ARG A 72 -1.23 9.95 14.55
CA ARG A 72 -0.85 11.34 14.36
C ARG A 72 -0.78 11.70 12.88
N PHE A 73 -0.15 10.88 12.07
CA PHE A 73 -0.06 11.06 10.62
C PHE A 73 -1.45 11.19 9.98
N TRP A 74 -2.35 10.24 10.21
CA TRP A 74 -3.69 10.27 9.62
C TRP A 74 -4.57 11.42 10.16
N THR A 75 -4.34 11.84 11.41
CA THR A 75 -4.97 13.04 11.96
C THR A 75 -4.53 14.29 11.20
N ARG A 76 -3.24 14.40 10.86
CA ARG A 76 -2.73 15.54 10.09
C ARG A 76 -3.21 15.52 8.65
N VAL A 77 -3.25 14.35 8.01
CA VAL A 77 -3.83 14.19 6.66
C VAL A 77 -5.28 14.71 6.65
N SER A 78 -6.07 14.35 7.65
CA SER A 78 -7.45 14.84 7.75
C SER A 78 -7.53 16.36 7.90
N ARG A 79 -6.70 16.95 8.75
CA ARG A 79 -6.69 18.41 8.98
C ARG A 79 -6.27 19.17 7.72
N ALA A 80 -5.30 18.67 6.99
CA ALA A 80 -4.87 19.28 5.73
C ALA A 80 -5.95 19.25 4.65
N GLY A 81 -6.70 18.14 4.58
CA GLY A 81 -7.82 17.99 3.65
C GLY A 81 -9.10 18.76 4.02
N GLY A 82 -9.20 19.32 5.24
CA GLY A 82 -10.35 20.11 5.72
C GLY A 82 -10.12 21.63 5.81
N GLY A 83 -8.92 22.13 5.47
CA GLY A 83 -8.56 23.55 5.58
C GLY A 83 -8.91 24.37 4.33
N ALA A 84 -8.62 25.67 4.36
CA ALA A 84 -8.83 26.60 3.23
C ALA A 84 -8.09 26.23 1.93
N LEU A 85 -7.09 25.33 2.02
CA LEU A 85 -6.41 24.71 0.88
C LEU A 85 -7.15 23.47 0.37
N ALA A 86 -8.17 22.99 1.10
CA ALA A 86 -8.99 21.87 0.67
C ALA A 86 -9.90 22.24 -0.51
N GLU A 87 -10.30 23.49 -0.67
CA GLU A 87 -11.14 23.92 -1.79
C GLU A 87 -10.43 23.83 -3.15
N PRO A 88 -9.21 24.34 -3.34
CA PRO A 88 -8.46 24.10 -4.57
C PRO A 88 -8.06 22.61 -4.73
N PHE A 89 -7.72 21.95 -3.65
CA PHE A 89 -7.38 20.53 -3.65
C PHE A 89 -8.61 19.65 -3.87
N ALA A 90 -9.74 19.94 -3.23
CA ALA A 90 -11.02 19.28 -3.45
C ALA A 90 -11.65 19.65 -4.81
N ALA A 91 -11.45 20.85 -5.33
CA ALA A 91 -11.86 21.21 -6.68
C ALA A 91 -11.02 20.51 -7.74
N PHE A 92 -9.71 20.38 -7.50
CA PHE A 92 -8.80 19.65 -8.35
C PHE A 92 -9.02 18.13 -8.31
N PHE A 93 -9.34 17.59 -7.12
CA PHE A 93 -9.65 16.18 -6.91
C PHE A 93 -11.16 15.89 -6.99
N GLY A 94 -12.00 16.85 -6.69
CA GLY A 94 -13.47 16.72 -6.60
C GLY A 94 -14.18 16.65 -7.94
N GLY A 95 -13.49 16.97 -9.01
CA GLY A 95 -13.97 16.70 -10.37
C GLY A 95 -14.32 15.24 -10.63
N TRP A 96 -13.89 14.35 -9.74
CA TRP A 96 -14.22 12.92 -9.79
C TRP A 96 -15.30 12.49 -8.80
N THR A 97 -15.78 13.37 -7.92
CA THR A 97 -16.51 12.92 -6.71
C THR A 97 -17.91 13.41 -6.52
N LEU A 98 -18.42 14.41 -7.23
CA LEU A 98 -19.74 14.97 -6.94
C LEU A 98 -20.62 15.10 -8.18
N ALA A 99 -21.77 14.48 -8.07
CA ALA A 99 -22.84 14.54 -9.06
C ALA A 99 -23.33 15.98 -9.28
N ALA A 100 -23.40 16.36 -10.55
CA ALA A 100 -24.36 17.30 -11.13
C ALA A 100 -24.29 18.78 -10.70
N SER A 101 -23.10 19.42 -10.75
CA SER A 101 -23.12 20.85 -10.97
C SER A 101 -22.43 21.22 -12.31
N PRO A 102 -22.95 22.19 -13.06
CA PRO A 102 -22.31 22.65 -14.32
C PRO A 102 -20.88 23.13 -14.13
N MET A 103 -20.55 23.66 -12.94
CA MET A 103 -19.21 24.09 -12.56
C MET A 103 -18.22 22.91 -12.45
N GLN A 104 -18.67 21.74 -12.01
CA GLN A 104 -17.84 20.55 -11.92
C GLN A 104 -17.51 19.94 -13.29
N GLY A 105 -18.50 19.92 -14.19
CA GLY A 105 -18.24 19.51 -15.57
C GLY A 105 -17.20 20.40 -16.26
N TYR A 106 -17.16 21.69 -15.93
CA TYR A 106 -16.16 22.64 -16.42
C TYR A 106 -14.77 22.38 -15.81
N LEU A 107 -14.69 22.09 -14.50
CA LEU A 107 -13.43 21.74 -13.82
C LEU A 107 -12.86 20.40 -14.27
N ASP A 108 -13.72 19.41 -14.54
CA ASP A 108 -13.34 18.12 -15.12
C ASP A 108 -12.80 18.30 -16.54
N TRP A 109 -13.45 19.14 -17.32
CA TRP A 109 -12.99 19.48 -18.67
C TRP A 109 -11.63 20.19 -18.62
N LEU A 110 -11.46 21.16 -17.71
CA LEU A 110 -10.17 21.84 -17.48
C LEU A 110 -9.07 20.85 -17.07
N GLY A 111 -9.35 19.93 -16.13
CA GLY A 111 -8.38 18.89 -15.69
C GLY A 111 -7.95 17.94 -16.80
N ARG A 112 -8.78 17.78 -17.86
CA ARG A 112 -8.43 17.01 -19.06
C ARG A 112 -7.66 17.80 -20.09
N MET A 113 -7.81 19.13 -20.09
CA MET A 113 -7.18 20.05 -21.05
C MET A 113 -5.83 20.59 -20.55
N PHE A 114 -5.61 20.63 -19.25
CA PHE A 114 -4.40 21.19 -18.65
C PHE A 114 -3.61 20.15 -17.89
N SER A 115 -2.28 20.21 -18.01
CA SER A 115 -1.39 19.33 -17.25
C SER A 115 -1.29 19.76 -15.78
N PRO A 116 -0.86 18.87 -14.86
CA PRO A 116 -0.55 19.25 -13.48
C PRO A 116 0.42 20.42 -13.36
N GLN A 117 1.37 20.55 -14.30
CA GLN A 117 2.31 21.68 -14.37
C GLN A 117 1.62 23.00 -14.61
N GLN A 118 0.52 23.01 -15.37
CA GLN A 118 -0.25 24.22 -15.68
C GLN A 118 -1.22 24.59 -14.56
N LEU A 119 -1.80 23.58 -13.89
CA LEU A 119 -2.79 23.77 -12.83
C LEU A 119 -2.15 24.06 -11.47
N ASN A 120 -0.96 23.50 -11.20
CA ASN A 120 -0.20 23.70 -9.98
C ASN A 120 1.23 24.17 -10.28
N PRO A 121 1.43 25.43 -10.75
CA PRO A 121 2.75 25.94 -11.13
C PRO A 121 3.72 26.08 -9.97
N LEU A 122 3.22 26.18 -8.73
CA LEU A 122 4.03 26.29 -7.53
C LEU A 122 4.34 24.95 -6.88
N ASP A 123 3.85 23.83 -7.47
CA ASP A 123 4.03 22.48 -6.97
C ASP A 123 3.65 22.30 -5.47
N ILE A 124 2.55 22.95 -5.08
CA ILE A 124 2.05 22.88 -3.70
C ILE A 124 1.51 21.47 -3.46
N ASN A 125 2.08 20.78 -2.46
CA ASN A 125 1.67 19.44 -2.06
C ASN A 125 1.66 19.31 -0.53
N PRO A 126 0.50 19.54 0.12
CA PRO A 126 0.38 19.46 1.58
C PRO A 126 0.77 18.11 2.17
N LEU A 127 0.64 17.03 1.39
CA LEU A 127 1.03 15.69 1.83
C LEU A 127 2.55 15.57 2.01
N ARG A 128 3.32 16.26 1.16
CA ARG A 128 4.78 16.37 1.28
C ARG A 128 5.16 16.99 2.62
N ASP A 129 4.51 18.11 3.00
CA ASP A 129 4.79 18.80 4.26
C ASP A 129 4.46 17.91 5.46
N ILE A 130 3.37 17.15 5.39
CA ILE A 130 2.99 16.20 6.43
C ILE A 130 4.05 15.10 6.55
N VAL A 131 4.41 14.43 5.46
CA VAL A 131 5.41 13.35 5.46
C VAL A 131 6.75 13.85 6.00
N THR A 132 7.21 15.03 5.53
CA THR A 132 8.49 15.60 5.95
C THR A 132 8.51 16.00 7.44
N SER A 133 7.36 16.45 7.97
CA SER A 133 7.30 16.90 9.38
C SER A 133 6.98 15.78 10.38
N GLU A 134 6.32 14.68 9.93
CA GLU A 134 5.93 13.58 10.81
C GLU A 134 6.94 12.43 10.85
N VAL A 135 7.82 12.32 9.85
CA VAL A 135 8.75 11.19 9.70
C VAL A 135 10.19 11.68 9.76
N ASP A 136 10.97 11.14 10.69
CA ASP A 136 12.42 11.31 10.73
C ASP A 136 13.08 10.29 9.78
N PHE A 137 13.39 10.72 8.56
CA PHE A 137 13.97 9.85 7.54
C PHE A 137 15.39 9.37 7.88
N GLU A 138 16.16 10.09 8.73
CA GLU A 138 17.43 9.58 9.23
C GLU A 138 17.20 8.35 10.13
N ARG A 139 16.20 8.44 11.00
CA ARG A 139 15.80 7.33 11.87
C ARG A 139 15.26 6.16 11.07
N VAL A 140 14.43 6.41 10.02
CA VAL A 140 13.94 5.37 9.10
C VAL A 140 15.10 4.66 8.40
N ARG A 141 16.06 5.39 7.85
CA ARG A 141 17.23 4.77 7.18
C ARG A 141 18.07 3.91 8.09
N ARG A 142 18.11 4.22 9.39
CA ARG A 142 18.83 3.45 10.43
C ARG A 142 17.98 2.41 11.13
N CYS A 143 16.72 2.21 10.71
CA CYS A 143 15.84 1.26 11.36
C CYS A 143 16.39 -0.17 11.27
N ASP A 144 16.56 -0.81 12.43
CA ASP A 144 16.99 -2.20 12.58
C ASP A 144 15.84 -3.13 12.98
N ARG A 145 14.63 -2.59 13.07
CA ARG A 145 13.42 -3.30 13.50
C ARG A 145 12.63 -3.91 12.36
N VAL A 146 12.65 -3.24 11.21
CA VAL A 146 11.92 -3.68 10.02
C VAL A 146 12.62 -3.12 8.79
N GLN A 147 12.77 -3.95 7.76
CA GLN A 147 13.32 -3.55 6.46
C GLN A 147 12.22 -2.97 5.58
N LEU A 148 12.52 -1.91 4.82
CA LEU A 148 11.53 -1.25 3.98
C LEU A 148 11.90 -1.29 2.50
N PHE A 149 10.85 -1.50 1.67
CA PHE A 149 10.90 -1.44 0.21
C PHE A 149 9.76 -0.56 -0.29
N ILE A 150 10.09 0.49 -1.05
CA ILE A 150 9.11 1.43 -1.56
C ILE A 150 9.16 1.41 -3.09
N SER A 151 8.00 1.21 -3.71
CA SER A 151 7.86 1.10 -5.16
C SER A 151 7.52 2.45 -5.79
N ALA A 152 8.19 2.78 -6.91
CA ALA A 152 7.81 3.89 -7.79
C ALA A 152 7.97 3.46 -9.26
N THR A 153 7.30 4.19 -10.16
CA THR A 153 7.37 3.97 -11.61
C THR A 153 8.33 4.96 -12.24
N HIS A 154 9.42 4.50 -12.83
CA HIS A 154 10.34 5.34 -13.57
C HIS A 154 9.71 5.80 -14.88
N VAL A 155 9.53 7.12 -15.06
CA VAL A 155 8.70 7.67 -16.14
C VAL A 155 9.27 7.39 -17.53
N ARG A 156 10.60 7.63 -17.71
CA ARG A 156 11.24 7.53 -19.03
C ARG A 156 11.30 6.10 -19.56
N THR A 157 11.46 5.12 -18.67
CA THR A 157 11.65 3.72 -19.07
C THR A 157 10.41 2.84 -18.90
N GLY A 158 9.40 3.31 -18.16
CA GLY A 158 8.24 2.52 -17.78
C GLY A 158 8.60 1.29 -16.94
N ARG A 159 9.67 1.35 -16.16
CA ARG A 159 10.11 0.25 -15.30
C ARG A 159 9.78 0.52 -13.84
N LEU A 160 9.54 -0.56 -13.09
CA LEU A 160 9.45 -0.51 -11.64
C LEU A 160 10.82 -0.15 -11.05
N ARG A 161 10.82 0.76 -10.09
CA ARG A 161 11.96 1.05 -9.21
C ARG A 161 11.56 0.74 -7.77
N GLU A 162 12.29 -0.14 -7.14
CA GLU A 162 12.15 -0.48 -5.73
C GLU A 162 13.27 0.21 -4.97
N PHE A 163 12.90 1.19 -4.15
CA PHE A 163 13.83 1.89 -3.27
C PHE A 163 13.97 1.12 -1.97
N ARG A 164 15.20 0.84 -1.59
CA ARG A 164 15.53 0.17 -0.34
C ARG A 164 15.64 1.17 0.80
N GLN A 165 15.54 0.69 2.00
CA GLN A 165 15.49 1.49 3.24
C GLN A 165 16.56 2.60 3.30
N HIS A 166 17.80 2.32 2.93
CA HIS A 166 18.90 3.31 2.98
C HIS A 166 18.77 4.44 1.96
N GLU A 167 17.92 4.28 0.94
CA GLU A 167 17.62 5.27 -0.11
C GLU A 167 16.41 6.16 0.24
N LEU A 168 15.69 5.84 1.33
CA LEU A 168 14.41 6.49 1.62
C LEU A 168 14.57 7.96 2.02
N THR A 169 13.84 8.79 1.30
CA THR A 169 13.71 10.24 1.51
C THR A 169 12.23 10.63 1.40
N PRO A 170 11.85 11.85 1.79
CA PRO A 170 10.51 12.36 1.49
C PRO A 170 10.17 12.26 0.01
N ASP A 171 11.14 12.52 -0.89
CA ASP A 171 10.92 12.45 -2.34
C ASP A 171 10.59 11.04 -2.82
N VAL A 172 11.22 10.01 -2.27
CA VAL A 172 10.91 8.61 -2.60
C VAL A 172 9.47 8.27 -2.23
N VAL A 173 9.01 8.67 -1.05
CA VAL A 173 7.63 8.43 -0.61
C VAL A 173 6.64 9.21 -1.46
N MET A 174 6.97 10.46 -1.80
CA MET A 174 6.15 11.29 -2.67
C MET A 174 6.11 10.79 -4.11
N ALA A 175 7.22 10.25 -4.65
CA ALA A 175 7.28 9.58 -5.94
C ALA A 175 6.36 8.36 -5.98
N SER A 176 6.40 7.54 -4.92
CA SER A 176 5.51 6.38 -4.76
C SER A 176 4.02 6.73 -4.77
N ALA A 177 3.65 7.97 -4.43
CA ALA A 177 2.26 8.45 -4.37
C ALA A 177 1.95 9.51 -5.44
N CYS A 178 2.84 9.70 -6.42
CA CYS A 178 2.70 10.71 -7.46
C CYS A 178 1.81 10.24 -8.61
N LEU A 179 0.51 10.45 -8.50
CA LEU A 179 -0.44 10.19 -9.59
C LEU A 179 -0.22 11.18 -10.74
N PRO A 180 0.07 10.71 -11.98
CA PRO A 180 0.53 11.55 -13.08
C PRO A 180 -0.49 12.60 -13.56
N MET A 181 -1.79 12.35 -13.33
CA MET A 181 -2.86 13.28 -13.69
C MET A 181 -3.09 14.37 -12.64
N LEU A 182 -2.44 14.25 -11.46
CA LEU A 182 -2.67 15.14 -10.31
C LEU A 182 -1.42 15.90 -9.91
N PHE A 183 -0.24 15.31 -10.10
CA PHE A 183 1.02 15.87 -9.65
C PHE A 183 2.08 15.85 -10.74
N ARG A 184 3.04 16.76 -10.65
CA ARG A 184 4.27 16.68 -11.43
C ARG A 184 5.04 15.43 -11.05
N ALA A 185 5.77 14.85 -12.02
CA ALA A 185 6.71 13.79 -11.71
C ALA A 185 7.71 14.24 -10.64
N VAL A 186 7.94 13.40 -9.64
CA VAL A 186 8.96 13.68 -8.62
C VAL A 186 10.32 13.30 -9.19
N GLU A 187 11.28 14.22 -9.12
CA GLU A 187 12.65 13.96 -9.55
C GLU A 187 13.51 13.45 -8.39
N ILE A 188 14.20 12.33 -8.63
CA ILE A 188 15.17 11.74 -7.71
C ILE A 188 16.42 11.47 -8.53
N ASP A 189 17.54 12.07 -8.15
CA ASP A 189 18.84 11.97 -8.85
C ASP A 189 18.74 12.31 -10.35
N GLY A 190 17.89 13.29 -10.71
CA GLY A 190 17.66 13.74 -12.09
C GLY A 190 16.77 12.83 -12.94
N GLU A 191 16.19 11.78 -12.34
CA GLU A 191 15.26 10.88 -12.99
C GLU A 191 13.82 11.09 -12.48
N PRO A 192 12.81 11.13 -13.39
CA PRO A 192 11.41 11.38 -13.02
C PRO A 192 10.68 10.09 -12.63
N TYR A 193 9.85 10.18 -11.57
CA TYR A 193 9.07 9.06 -11.06
C TYR A 193 7.60 9.43 -10.87
N TRP A 194 6.75 8.44 -11.10
CA TRP A 194 5.32 8.41 -10.80
C TRP A 194 4.96 7.34 -9.78
N ASP A 195 3.69 7.32 -9.37
CA ASP A 195 3.14 6.34 -8.42
C ASP A 195 3.53 4.90 -8.79
N GLY A 196 4.00 4.17 -7.79
CA GLY A 196 4.39 2.78 -7.94
C GLY A 196 3.24 1.85 -8.27
N GLY A 197 2.01 2.26 -7.99
CA GLY A 197 0.79 1.47 -8.19
C GLY A 197 0.55 1.00 -9.62
N TYR A 198 1.19 1.62 -10.60
CA TYR A 198 1.12 1.18 -12.00
C TYR A 198 1.92 -0.11 -12.27
N LEU A 199 3.00 -0.36 -11.53
CA LEU A 199 3.93 -1.46 -11.83
C LEU A 199 4.22 -2.39 -10.64
N GLY A 200 3.98 -1.96 -9.39
CA GLY A 200 4.16 -2.76 -8.18
C GLY A 200 3.26 -2.25 -7.04
N ASN A 201 2.10 -2.85 -6.84
CA ASN A 201 1.11 -2.37 -5.87
C ASN A 201 0.64 -3.48 -4.89
N PRO A 202 1.46 -3.81 -3.89
CA PRO A 202 2.89 -3.58 -3.76
C PRO A 202 3.72 -4.59 -4.56
N SER A 203 5.04 -4.38 -4.68
CA SER A 203 5.95 -5.43 -5.17
C SER A 203 6.21 -6.46 -4.07
N LEU A 204 6.11 -7.74 -4.41
CA LEU A 204 6.35 -8.86 -3.48
C LEU A 204 7.79 -9.39 -3.60
N LEU A 205 8.41 -9.20 -4.75
CA LEU A 205 9.73 -9.77 -5.05
C LEU A 205 10.81 -9.43 -4.02
N PRO A 206 11.00 -8.16 -3.58
CA PRO A 206 12.02 -7.83 -2.59
C PRO A 206 11.78 -8.51 -1.23
N LEU A 207 10.53 -8.71 -0.82
CA LEU A 207 10.21 -9.47 0.38
C LEU A 207 10.64 -10.92 0.26
N ILE A 208 10.45 -11.53 -0.90
CA ILE A 208 10.84 -12.93 -1.16
C ILE A 208 12.36 -13.09 -1.22
N THR A 209 13.08 -12.11 -1.79
CA THR A 209 14.51 -12.26 -2.09
C THR A 209 15.43 -11.72 -1.00
N GLU A 210 14.98 -10.76 -0.19
CA GLU A 210 15.83 -10.01 0.73
C GLU A 210 15.39 -10.13 2.20
N SER A 211 14.15 -10.64 2.48
CA SER A 211 13.68 -10.87 3.86
C SER A 211 13.96 -12.31 4.32
N PRO A 212 14.25 -12.52 5.62
CA PRO A 212 14.36 -13.85 6.20
C PRO A 212 13.02 -14.50 6.54
N ALA A 213 11.91 -13.76 6.53
CA ALA A 213 10.58 -14.32 6.80
C ALA A 213 10.09 -15.19 5.63
N HIS A 214 9.29 -16.19 5.97
CA HIS A 214 8.63 -17.04 4.98
C HIS A 214 7.11 -16.85 4.95
N ASP A 215 6.56 -16.08 5.88
CA ASP A 215 5.15 -15.73 5.93
C ASP A 215 4.97 -14.28 5.47
N LEU A 216 4.26 -14.09 4.36
CA LEU A 216 3.98 -12.79 3.76
C LEU A 216 2.48 -12.50 3.89
N VAL A 217 2.13 -11.40 4.55
CA VAL A 217 0.75 -10.93 4.71
C VAL A 217 0.51 -9.74 3.78
N LEU A 218 -0.30 -9.95 2.76
CA LEU A 218 -0.78 -8.91 1.87
C LEU A 218 -1.95 -8.17 2.51
N VAL A 219 -1.86 -6.85 2.63
CA VAL A 219 -2.99 -5.98 2.98
C VAL A 219 -3.53 -5.38 1.68
N GLN A 220 -4.61 -5.96 1.18
CA GLN A 220 -5.22 -5.61 -0.09
C GLN A 220 -6.42 -4.69 0.12
N ILE A 221 -6.36 -3.48 -0.43
CA ILE A 221 -7.40 -2.45 -0.28
C ILE A 221 -8.12 -2.11 -1.59
N ASN A 222 -7.62 -2.58 -2.73
CA ASN A 222 -8.32 -2.46 -4.01
C ASN A 222 -9.04 -3.77 -4.31
N PRO A 223 -10.37 -3.74 -4.52
CA PRO A 223 -11.15 -4.95 -4.80
C PRO A 223 -10.65 -5.71 -6.04
N SER A 224 -10.45 -7.01 -5.91
CA SER A 224 -10.09 -7.88 -7.05
C SER A 224 -11.31 -8.21 -7.88
N CYS A 225 -12.44 -8.49 -7.22
CA CYS A 225 -13.70 -8.88 -7.83
C CYS A 225 -14.79 -7.84 -7.60
N ARG A 226 -15.75 -7.80 -8.50
CA ARG A 226 -17.01 -7.07 -8.38
C ARG A 226 -18.11 -7.95 -8.94
N ASP A 227 -19.23 -8.06 -8.22
CA ASP A 227 -20.37 -8.91 -8.63
C ASP A 227 -21.09 -8.36 -9.85
N ALA A 228 -21.18 -7.04 -9.97
CA ALA A 228 -21.88 -6.38 -11.06
C ALA A 228 -20.94 -5.87 -12.15
N VAL A 229 -21.37 -6.03 -13.41
CA VAL A 229 -20.71 -5.39 -14.56
C VAL A 229 -21.02 -3.89 -14.54
N PRO A 230 -20.00 -3.00 -14.64
CA PRO A 230 -20.24 -1.57 -14.66
C PRO A 230 -21.00 -1.14 -15.91
N THR A 231 -22.03 -0.29 -15.73
CA THR A 231 -22.91 0.17 -16.80
C THR A 231 -22.85 1.67 -17.04
N THR A 232 -22.37 2.45 -16.06
CA THR A 232 -22.19 3.91 -16.22
C THR A 232 -20.73 4.24 -16.48
N SER A 233 -20.47 5.38 -17.15
CA SER A 233 -19.09 5.85 -17.41
C SER A 233 -18.24 5.92 -16.14
N GLN A 234 -18.81 6.39 -15.03
CA GLN A 234 -18.11 6.47 -13.74
C GLN A 234 -17.75 5.08 -13.22
N GLN A 235 -18.69 4.14 -13.21
CA GLN A 235 -18.43 2.77 -12.78
C GLN A 235 -17.37 2.08 -13.65
N ILE A 236 -17.37 2.35 -14.95
CA ILE A 236 -16.36 1.83 -15.89
C ILE A 236 -14.97 2.38 -15.54
N LEU A 237 -14.85 3.70 -15.31
CA LEU A 237 -13.60 4.32 -14.92
C LEU A 237 -13.10 3.82 -13.56
N ASP A 238 -13.99 3.66 -12.58
CA ASP A 238 -13.66 3.11 -11.28
C ASP A 238 -13.11 1.68 -11.42
N ARG A 239 -13.78 0.85 -12.24
CA ARG A 239 -13.34 -0.54 -12.46
C ARG A 239 -12.01 -0.61 -13.23
N LEU A 240 -11.80 0.23 -14.22
CA LEU A 240 -10.52 0.33 -14.93
C LEU A 240 -9.38 0.72 -13.97
N ASN A 241 -9.63 1.66 -13.05
CA ASN A 241 -8.66 2.02 -12.02
C ASN A 241 -8.32 0.82 -11.12
N GLU A 242 -9.33 0.09 -10.60
CA GLU A 242 -9.13 -1.10 -9.77
C GLU A 242 -8.32 -2.18 -10.51
N ILE A 243 -8.67 -2.47 -11.75
CA ILE A 243 -7.97 -3.46 -12.58
C ILE A 243 -6.52 -3.03 -12.81
N THR A 244 -6.28 -1.78 -13.16
CA THR A 244 -4.94 -1.25 -13.41
C THR A 244 -4.06 -1.37 -12.17
N PHE A 245 -4.57 -0.94 -11.01
CA PHE A 245 -3.81 -0.96 -9.76
C PHE A 245 -3.66 -2.36 -9.13
N ASN A 246 -4.44 -3.34 -9.56
CA ASN A 246 -4.27 -4.75 -9.15
C ASN A 246 -3.42 -5.56 -10.15
N SER A 247 -3.24 -5.09 -11.38
CA SER A 247 -2.68 -5.90 -12.47
C SER A 247 -1.28 -6.44 -12.19
N SER A 248 -0.41 -5.62 -11.59
CA SER A 248 0.95 -6.04 -11.22
C SER A 248 0.93 -7.10 -10.12
N LEU A 249 0.15 -6.89 -9.07
CA LEU A 249 0.00 -7.84 -7.97
C LEU A 249 -0.54 -9.19 -8.45
N VAL A 250 -1.58 -9.19 -9.30
CA VAL A 250 -2.15 -10.41 -9.88
C VAL A 250 -1.10 -11.17 -10.69
N LYS A 251 -0.27 -10.46 -11.47
CA LYS A 251 0.83 -11.09 -12.24
C LYS A 251 1.89 -11.70 -11.33
N GLU A 252 2.29 -11.01 -10.25
CA GLU A 252 3.26 -11.54 -9.29
C GLU A 252 2.70 -12.78 -8.57
N LEU A 253 1.46 -12.73 -8.08
CA LEU A 253 0.81 -13.88 -7.44
C LEU A 253 0.69 -15.08 -8.38
N ARG A 254 0.34 -14.82 -9.65
CA ARG A 254 0.30 -15.88 -10.69
C ARG A 254 1.67 -16.50 -10.93
N SER A 255 2.72 -15.68 -10.99
CA SER A 255 4.10 -16.16 -11.18
C SER A 255 4.56 -17.01 -9.99
N ILE A 256 4.25 -16.57 -8.76
CA ILE A 256 4.55 -17.32 -7.54
C ILE A 256 3.78 -18.66 -7.53
N ALA A 257 2.49 -18.63 -7.85
CA ALA A 257 1.66 -19.84 -7.91
C ALA A 257 2.23 -20.89 -8.88
N LEU A 258 2.61 -20.45 -10.08
CA LEU A 258 3.23 -21.31 -11.08
C LEU A 258 4.59 -21.87 -10.61
N LEU A 259 5.44 -21.03 -10.04
CA LEU A 259 6.74 -21.47 -9.53
C LEU A 259 6.60 -22.46 -8.38
N GLN A 260 5.69 -22.22 -7.43
CA GLN A 260 5.43 -23.15 -6.33
C GLN A 260 4.92 -24.50 -6.87
N GLN A 261 4.00 -24.49 -7.83
CA GLN A 261 3.52 -25.70 -8.46
C GLN A 261 4.67 -26.51 -9.10
N LEU A 262 5.52 -25.87 -9.90
CA LEU A 262 6.66 -26.55 -10.54
C LEU A 262 7.63 -27.13 -9.50
N LEU A 263 7.88 -26.42 -8.40
CA LEU A 263 8.74 -26.88 -7.32
C LEU A 263 8.12 -28.05 -6.54
N ASP A 264 6.81 -28.08 -6.38
CA ASP A 264 6.09 -29.20 -5.77
C ASP A 264 6.14 -30.47 -6.66
N GLU A 265 6.08 -30.30 -7.99
CA GLU A 265 6.18 -31.41 -8.96
C GLU A 265 7.57 -32.04 -9.01
N GLU A 266 8.65 -31.30 -8.71
CA GLU A 266 10.03 -31.83 -8.58
C GLU A 266 10.19 -32.83 -7.42
N GLY A 267 9.32 -32.72 -6.41
CA GLY A 267 9.34 -33.57 -5.21
C GLY A 267 10.41 -33.21 -4.17
N PRO A 268 10.38 -33.86 -3.01
CA PRO A 268 11.22 -33.54 -1.87
C PRO A 268 12.71 -33.85 -2.11
N ASP A 269 13.06 -34.82 -2.96
CA ASP A 269 14.45 -35.22 -3.22
C ASP A 269 15.26 -34.11 -3.91
N ALA A 270 14.62 -33.18 -4.59
CA ALA A 270 15.25 -32.04 -5.24
C ALA A 270 15.53 -30.87 -4.28
N GLU A 271 14.99 -30.87 -3.06
CA GLU A 271 15.03 -29.71 -2.16
C GLU A 271 16.46 -29.28 -1.79
N ASP A 272 17.36 -30.24 -1.52
CA ASP A 272 18.75 -29.98 -1.14
C ASP A 272 19.58 -29.41 -2.30
N THR A 273 19.19 -29.66 -3.54
CA THR A 273 19.90 -29.20 -4.75
C THR A 273 19.39 -27.88 -5.28
N ARG A 274 18.23 -27.40 -4.80
CA ARG A 274 17.62 -26.14 -5.26
C ARG A 274 18.50 -24.94 -4.93
N ARG A 275 18.51 -23.98 -5.87
CA ARG A 275 19.12 -22.66 -5.62
C ARG A 275 18.39 -21.93 -4.48
N PRO A 276 19.09 -21.05 -3.73
CA PRO A 276 18.51 -20.35 -2.58
C PRO A 276 17.14 -19.69 -2.86
N LEU A 277 17.00 -19.01 -3.99
CA LEU A 277 15.75 -18.35 -4.37
C LEU A 277 14.58 -19.36 -4.54
N PHE A 278 14.83 -20.50 -5.14
CA PHE A 278 13.77 -21.52 -5.31
C PHE A 278 13.36 -22.13 -3.97
N ARG A 279 14.29 -22.29 -3.02
CA ARG A 279 13.95 -22.72 -1.65
C ARG A 279 13.11 -21.67 -0.93
N GLN A 280 13.42 -20.38 -1.11
CA GLN A 280 12.60 -19.30 -0.53
C GLN A 280 11.18 -19.31 -1.10
N ILE A 281 11.04 -19.43 -2.43
CA ILE A 281 9.71 -19.49 -3.09
C ILE A 281 8.93 -20.73 -2.64
N ALA A 282 9.56 -21.89 -2.54
CA ALA A 282 8.91 -23.13 -2.06
C ALA A 282 8.46 -23.01 -0.60
N ALA A 283 9.25 -22.36 0.26
CA ALA A 283 8.95 -22.16 1.67
C ALA A 283 7.92 -21.03 1.93
N LEU A 284 7.67 -20.18 0.94
CA LEU A 284 6.82 -18.99 1.07
C LEU A 284 5.36 -19.37 1.40
N LYS A 285 4.83 -18.71 2.43
CA LYS A 285 3.44 -18.82 2.85
C LYS A 285 2.75 -17.48 2.67
N LEU A 286 1.71 -17.47 1.85
CA LEU A 286 0.97 -16.27 1.53
C LEU A 286 -0.31 -16.19 2.34
N HIS A 287 -0.54 -15.01 2.87
CA HIS A 287 -1.73 -14.64 3.61
C HIS A 287 -2.30 -13.34 3.05
N ARG A 288 -3.60 -13.13 3.22
CA ARG A 288 -4.25 -11.89 2.78
C ARG A 288 -5.24 -11.38 3.82
N ILE A 289 -5.13 -10.10 4.14
CA ILE A 289 -6.16 -9.31 4.81
C ILE A 289 -6.82 -8.49 3.71
N ASP A 290 -8.05 -8.84 3.37
CA ASP A 290 -8.78 -8.33 2.20
C ASP A 290 -9.84 -7.32 2.63
N ALA A 291 -9.81 -6.15 2.02
CA ALA A 291 -10.77 -5.09 2.26
C ALA A 291 -12.03 -5.17 1.35
N THR A 292 -12.13 -6.15 0.43
CA THR A 292 -13.16 -6.19 -0.61
C THR A 292 -14.58 -6.05 -0.04
N GLU A 293 -14.92 -6.83 1.01
CA GLU A 293 -16.22 -6.73 1.66
C GLU A 293 -16.38 -5.42 2.45
N ALA A 294 -15.35 -5.05 3.22
CA ALA A 294 -15.38 -3.86 4.06
C ALA A 294 -15.48 -2.55 3.27
N LEU A 295 -14.96 -2.53 2.04
CA LEU A 295 -14.92 -1.37 1.16
C LEU A 295 -15.84 -1.52 -0.07
N ALA A 296 -16.78 -2.46 -0.06
CA ALA A 296 -17.66 -2.75 -1.21
C ALA A 296 -18.44 -1.51 -1.68
N ASP A 297 -18.92 -0.70 -0.74
CA ASP A 297 -19.74 0.49 -0.99
C ASP A 297 -18.92 1.73 -1.40
N PHE A 298 -17.58 1.64 -1.41
CA PHE A 298 -16.69 2.77 -1.69
C PHE A 298 -16.12 2.66 -3.11
N GLY A 299 -16.47 3.63 -3.97
CA GLY A 299 -15.87 3.78 -5.31
C GLY A 299 -14.49 4.45 -5.27
N ALA A 300 -13.81 4.53 -6.44
CA ALA A 300 -12.47 5.13 -6.56
C ALA A 300 -12.43 6.59 -6.08
N ALA A 301 -13.51 7.33 -6.26
CA ALA A 301 -13.66 8.71 -5.78
C ALA A 301 -13.46 8.87 -4.27
N SER A 302 -13.82 7.87 -3.47
CA SER A 302 -13.65 7.91 -2.01
C SER A 302 -12.17 7.83 -1.58
N LYS A 303 -11.25 7.39 -2.45
CA LYS A 303 -9.80 7.40 -2.22
C LYS A 303 -9.22 8.80 -2.00
N LEU A 304 -9.97 9.84 -2.37
CA LEU A 304 -9.59 11.24 -2.21
C LEU A 304 -10.25 11.92 -1.00
N ARG A 305 -11.13 11.22 -0.29
CA ARG A 305 -11.85 11.77 0.87
C ARG A 305 -11.00 11.66 2.11
N THR A 306 -10.64 12.82 2.69
CA THR A 306 -9.76 12.90 3.87
C THR A 306 -10.46 13.39 5.14
N GLY A 307 -11.79 13.52 5.12
CA GLY A 307 -12.58 13.90 6.30
C GLY A 307 -12.37 12.93 7.47
N TRP A 308 -12.18 13.46 8.68
CA TRP A 308 -11.81 12.66 9.86
C TRP A 308 -12.78 11.51 10.16
N SER A 309 -14.09 11.78 10.06
CA SER A 309 -15.12 10.74 10.27
C SER A 309 -14.96 9.58 9.29
N PHE A 310 -14.64 9.87 8.04
CA PHE A 310 -14.41 8.86 7.01
C PHE A 310 -13.14 8.07 7.25
N LEU A 311 -12.02 8.75 7.57
CA LEU A 311 -10.76 8.06 7.90
C LEU A 311 -10.90 7.18 9.15
N GLN A 312 -11.65 7.64 10.15
CA GLN A 312 -11.96 6.84 11.34
C GLN A 312 -12.86 5.64 11.03
N GLN A 313 -13.79 5.76 10.08
CA GLN A 313 -14.59 4.63 9.61
C GLN A 313 -13.68 3.58 8.95
N LEU A 314 -12.80 3.99 8.04
CA LEU A 314 -11.85 3.10 7.38
C LEU A 314 -10.90 2.43 8.39
N TYR A 315 -10.38 3.19 9.36
CA TYR A 315 -9.56 2.65 10.45
C TYR A 315 -10.30 1.52 11.21
N ARG A 316 -11.55 1.76 11.64
CA ARG A 316 -12.32 0.73 12.36
C ARG A 316 -12.53 -0.51 11.51
N LEU A 317 -12.92 -0.34 10.25
CA LEU A 317 -13.08 -1.46 9.31
C LEU A 317 -11.79 -2.26 9.17
N GLY A 318 -10.64 -1.59 9.05
CA GLY A 318 -9.34 -2.26 8.96
C GLY A 318 -8.97 -3.00 10.23
N HIS A 319 -9.18 -2.38 11.38
CA HIS A 319 -8.90 -2.98 12.69
C HIS A 319 -9.76 -4.24 12.93
N ASP A 320 -11.07 -4.15 12.68
CA ASP A 320 -12.01 -5.25 12.85
C ASP A 320 -11.72 -6.41 11.87
N THR A 321 -11.37 -6.07 10.62
CA THR A 321 -10.97 -7.07 9.62
C THR A 321 -9.70 -7.81 10.04
N ALA A 322 -8.71 -7.09 10.56
CA ALA A 322 -7.47 -7.70 11.05
C ALA A 322 -7.71 -8.55 12.31
N ASP A 323 -8.60 -8.13 13.21
CA ASP A 323 -8.96 -8.90 14.40
C ASP A 323 -9.64 -10.22 14.01
N ALA A 324 -10.62 -10.18 13.12
CA ALA A 324 -11.29 -11.36 12.59
C ALA A 324 -10.31 -12.28 11.85
N TRP A 325 -9.37 -11.71 11.08
CA TRP A 325 -8.33 -12.47 10.39
C TRP A 325 -7.39 -13.16 11.37
N LEU A 326 -6.91 -12.47 12.40
CA LEU A 326 -6.06 -13.05 13.45
C LEU A 326 -6.78 -14.18 14.19
N ALA A 327 -8.03 -14.02 14.55
CA ALA A 327 -8.82 -15.03 15.22
C ALA A 327 -8.89 -16.34 14.41
N ARG A 328 -8.98 -16.24 13.09
CA ARG A 328 -9.09 -17.40 12.17
C ARG A 328 -7.73 -17.99 11.78
N HIS A 329 -6.71 -17.14 11.57
CA HIS A 329 -5.50 -17.51 10.82
C HIS A 329 -4.20 -17.44 11.60
N PHE A 330 -4.17 -16.84 12.81
CA PHE A 330 -2.94 -16.75 13.61
C PHE A 330 -2.24 -18.11 13.80
N GLY A 331 -3.01 -19.17 14.06
CA GLY A 331 -2.46 -20.52 14.23
C GLY A 331 -1.83 -21.13 12.97
N GLN A 332 -2.08 -20.53 11.80
CA GLN A 332 -1.60 -21.02 10.50
C GLN A 332 -0.28 -20.35 10.08
N ILE A 333 0.03 -19.15 10.62
CA ILE A 333 1.30 -18.47 10.39
C ILE A 333 2.46 -19.39 10.78
N GLY A 334 3.45 -19.54 9.91
CA GLY A 334 4.57 -20.45 10.05
C GLY A 334 4.26 -21.91 9.74
N ARG A 335 3.04 -22.22 9.29
CA ARG A 335 2.62 -23.59 8.97
C ARG A 335 2.17 -23.78 7.54
N ARG A 336 1.25 -22.95 7.05
CA ARG A 336 0.68 -23.02 5.70
C ARG A 336 0.13 -21.69 5.24
N SER A 337 0.03 -21.49 3.93
CA SER A 337 -0.68 -20.37 3.33
C SER A 337 -2.15 -20.34 3.73
N THR A 338 -2.72 -19.14 3.82
CA THR A 338 -4.17 -18.92 3.98
C THR A 338 -4.77 -18.23 2.77
N LEU A 339 -3.93 -17.68 1.88
CA LEU A 339 -4.34 -17.25 0.55
C LEU A 339 -4.34 -18.49 -0.36
N ASP A 340 -5.47 -18.75 -1.00
CA ASP A 340 -5.57 -19.75 -2.04
C ASP A 340 -5.04 -19.17 -3.34
N LEU A 341 -4.04 -19.82 -3.91
CA LEU A 341 -3.44 -19.44 -5.19
C LEU A 341 -4.08 -20.14 -6.39
N SER A 342 -5.07 -21.02 -6.21
CA SER A 342 -5.75 -21.70 -7.30
C SER A 342 -6.45 -20.71 -8.25
N ASP A 343 -6.96 -19.59 -7.70
CA ASP A 343 -7.60 -18.52 -8.47
C ASP A 343 -6.62 -17.75 -9.39
N TYR A 344 -5.32 -17.95 -9.20
CA TYR A 344 -4.25 -17.29 -9.97
C TYR A 344 -3.53 -18.21 -10.95
N ARG A 345 -3.92 -19.50 -11.03
CA ARG A 345 -3.32 -20.51 -11.91
C ARG A 345 -3.84 -20.46 -13.34
#